data_9dfb68bce3eafc79e716a5dc7b811065
#
_entry.id   9dfb68bce3eafc79e716a5dc7b811065
#
_cell.length_a   1.000
_cell.length_b   1.000
_cell.length_c   1.000
_cell.angle_alpha   90.00
_cell.angle_beta   90.00
_cell.angle_gamma   90.00
#
_symmetry.space_group_name_H-M   'P 1'
#
loop_
_entity.id
_entity.type
_entity.pdbx_description
1 polymer ?
#
loop_
_entity_poly.entity_id
_entity_poly.type
_entity_poly.pdbx_seq_one_letter_code
_entity_poly.pdbx_strand_id
1 'polypeptide(L)'
;MKVFEMRAFTWVITGLLDSGKTTLINRLLKEELSDTNVLVLQFEEGEEPLIQADNVRKLVFSKKELEKEPFSVAGKVILYLEKQPADLMLIEWNGIEHFHTLEEMFLSSPAQMVVTVARLIYVADGGHMESRIMDAGLPTFSQIAGSDCAYIRTKSRHSRSERKEFLHSCNPGIKVYTSHDWKHFRREFFAVKFY
;
A
#
# COMPACT_ATOMS: atom_id res chain seq x y z
N MET A 1 33.08 3.11 4.19
CA MET A 1 31.90 2.28 4.52
C MET A 1 30.79 3.21 4.99
N LYS A 2 30.04 3.83 4.03
CA LYS A 2 28.82 4.60 4.31
C LYS A 2 27.66 3.65 4.15
N VAL A 3 27.41 2.84 5.14
CA VAL A 3 26.27 1.92 5.20
C VAL A 3 25.30 2.53 6.19
N PHE A 4 24.05 2.70 5.78
CA PHE A 4 22.86 2.98 6.62
C PHE A 4 22.46 4.43 6.92
N GLU A 5 22.48 5.34 5.94
CA GLU A 5 21.70 6.58 6.09
C GLU A 5 20.46 6.66 5.18
N MET A 6 20.17 5.65 4.36
CA MET A 6 19.06 5.74 3.41
C MET A 6 18.09 4.58 3.60
N ARG A 7 17.20 4.71 4.58
CA ARG A 7 16.02 3.86 4.67
C ARG A 7 14.91 4.43 3.79
N ALA A 8 14.45 3.65 2.82
CA ALA A 8 13.27 4.01 2.06
C ALA A 8 12.05 3.94 2.96
N PHE A 9 11.38 5.07 3.18
CA PHE A 9 10.05 5.07 3.78
C PHE A 9 9.11 4.30 2.88
N THR A 10 8.27 3.47 3.47
CA THR A 10 7.44 2.56 2.70
C THR A 10 5.99 2.70 3.12
N TRP A 11 5.12 2.88 2.13
CA TRP A 11 3.68 2.78 2.30
C TRP A 11 3.17 1.56 1.59
N VAL A 12 2.42 0.76 2.30
CA VAL A 12 1.75 -0.42 1.75
C VAL A 12 0.31 -0.06 1.43
N ILE A 13 -0.07 -0.24 0.17
CA ILE A 13 -1.43 -0.03 -0.32
C ILE A 13 -1.99 -1.40 -0.65
N THR A 14 -2.95 -1.84 0.14
CA THR A 14 -3.56 -3.16 0.03
C THR A 14 -5.08 -3.06 -0.19
N GLY A 15 -5.73 -4.16 -0.49
CA GLY A 15 -7.16 -4.24 -0.77
C GLY A 15 -7.44 -5.20 -1.93
N LEU A 16 -8.66 -5.65 -2.04
CA LEU A 16 -9.07 -6.63 -3.05
C LEU A 16 -8.80 -6.17 -4.49
N LEU A 17 -8.78 -7.10 -5.43
CA LEU A 17 -8.69 -6.80 -6.85
C LEU A 17 -9.78 -5.77 -7.22
N ASP A 18 -9.47 -4.83 -8.10
CA ASP A 18 -10.34 -3.73 -8.55
C ASP A 18 -10.87 -2.80 -7.45
N SER A 19 -10.26 -2.83 -6.26
CA SER A 19 -10.62 -1.88 -5.20
C SER A 19 -10.19 -0.44 -5.50
N GLY A 20 -9.27 -0.24 -6.46
CA GLY A 20 -8.72 1.05 -6.87
C GLY A 20 -7.37 1.39 -6.22
N LYS A 21 -6.56 0.38 -5.90
CA LYS A 21 -5.18 0.56 -5.38
C LYS A 21 -4.34 1.39 -6.35
N THR A 22 -4.25 0.94 -7.59
CA THR A 22 -3.49 1.65 -8.64
C THR A 22 -4.03 3.06 -8.89
N THR A 23 -5.35 3.26 -8.86
CA THR A 23 -5.99 4.59 -8.94
C THR A 23 -5.52 5.51 -7.81
N LEU A 24 -5.48 5.00 -6.56
CA LEU A 24 -4.97 5.77 -5.42
C LEU A 24 -3.49 6.09 -5.59
N ILE A 25 -2.67 5.11 -5.97
CA ILE A 25 -1.23 5.30 -6.21
C ILE A 25 -1.02 6.36 -7.29
N ASN A 26 -1.67 6.25 -8.43
CA ASN A 26 -1.59 7.22 -9.52
C ASN A 26 -1.96 8.64 -9.06
N ARG A 27 -3.00 8.75 -8.25
CA ARG A 27 -3.40 10.03 -7.69
C ARG A 27 -2.35 10.62 -6.74
N LEU A 28 -1.78 9.79 -5.86
CA LEU A 28 -0.69 10.19 -4.96
C LEU A 28 0.53 10.67 -5.74
N LEU A 29 0.96 9.90 -6.74
CA LEU A 29 2.09 10.23 -7.60
C LEU A 29 1.89 11.57 -8.33
N LYS A 30 0.69 11.81 -8.84
CA LYS A 30 0.35 13.01 -9.60
C LYS A 30 0.18 14.26 -8.73
N GLU A 31 -0.50 14.13 -7.58
CA GLU A 31 -0.93 15.30 -6.81
C GLU A 31 0.02 15.64 -5.65
N GLU A 32 0.77 14.67 -5.12
CA GLU A 32 1.53 14.85 -3.88
C GLU A 32 3.02 14.48 -3.98
N LEU A 33 3.40 13.64 -4.94
CA LEU A 33 4.74 13.05 -5.01
C LEU A 33 5.49 13.41 -6.31
N SER A 34 5.11 14.51 -6.97
CA SER A 34 5.73 14.97 -8.22
C SER A 34 7.23 15.25 -8.10
N ASP A 35 7.68 15.65 -6.92
CA ASP A 35 9.08 16.04 -6.64
C ASP A 35 9.82 15.00 -5.76
N THR A 36 9.23 13.82 -5.60
CA THR A 36 9.76 12.73 -4.76
C THR A 36 10.20 11.58 -5.64
N ASN A 37 11.41 11.02 -5.42
CA ASN A 37 11.84 9.80 -6.11
C ASN A 37 11.10 8.60 -5.54
N VAL A 38 10.18 8.05 -6.32
CA VAL A 38 9.31 6.96 -5.86
C VAL A 38 9.67 5.65 -6.55
N LEU A 39 9.80 4.58 -5.76
CA LEU A 39 9.82 3.22 -6.24
C LEU A 39 8.47 2.56 -5.97
N VAL A 40 7.77 2.10 -7.00
CA VAL A 40 6.52 1.35 -6.86
C VAL A 40 6.81 -0.14 -7.05
N LEU A 41 6.45 -0.94 -6.05
CA LEU A 41 6.44 -2.40 -6.14
C LEU A 41 5.02 -2.86 -6.40
N GLN A 42 4.79 -3.61 -7.48
CA GLN A 42 3.49 -4.20 -7.79
C GLN A 42 3.55 -5.72 -7.64
N PHE A 43 2.70 -6.26 -6.79
CA PHE A 43 2.52 -7.71 -6.59
C PHE A 43 1.23 -8.23 -7.24
N GLU A 44 0.54 -7.34 -7.92
CA GLU A 44 -0.68 -7.62 -8.65
C GLU A 44 -0.76 -6.69 -9.86
N GLU A 45 -0.99 -7.24 -11.05
CA GLU A 45 -1.26 -6.43 -12.23
C GLU A 45 -2.78 -6.25 -12.39
N GLY A 46 -3.25 -5.03 -12.12
CA GLY A 46 -4.63 -4.62 -12.38
C GLY A 46 -4.81 -4.10 -13.82
N GLU A 47 -6.05 -3.79 -14.19
CA GLU A 47 -6.37 -3.22 -15.50
C GLU A 47 -5.84 -1.79 -15.68
N GLU A 48 -5.74 -1.03 -14.59
CA GLU A 48 -5.26 0.35 -14.61
C GLU A 48 -3.72 0.40 -14.64
N PRO A 49 -3.11 0.98 -15.67
CA PRO A 49 -1.66 1.11 -15.72
C PRO A 49 -1.14 2.15 -14.71
N LEU A 50 0.03 1.90 -14.17
CA LEU A 50 0.75 2.91 -13.39
C LEU A 50 1.18 4.06 -14.30
N ILE A 51 1.04 5.30 -13.82
CA ILE A 51 1.52 6.48 -14.56
C ILE A 51 3.03 6.39 -14.77
N GLN A 52 3.48 6.91 -15.92
CA GLN A 52 4.91 7.03 -16.23
C GLN A 52 5.35 8.46 -15.95
N ALA A 53 6.39 8.62 -15.13
CA ALA A 53 7.02 9.89 -14.82
C ALA A 53 8.50 9.65 -14.52
N ASP A 54 9.35 10.64 -14.74
CA ASP A 54 10.81 10.53 -14.61
C ASP A 54 11.25 10.21 -13.18
N ASN A 55 10.48 10.65 -12.20
CA ASN A 55 10.70 10.41 -10.77
C ASN A 55 10.07 9.12 -10.25
N VAL A 56 9.41 8.33 -11.12
CA VAL A 56 8.71 7.09 -10.73
C VAL A 56 9.36 5.89 -11.39
N ARG A 57 9.77 4.94 -10.58
CA ARG A 57 10.32 3.66 -11.02
C ARG A 57 9.41 2.53 -10.57
N LYS A 58 9.38 1.45 -11.33
CA LYS A 58 8.49 0.32 -11.06
C LYS A 58 9.25 -1.00 -11.08
N LEU A 59 8.96 -1.86 -10.10
CA LEU A 59 9.28 -3.28 -10.12
C LEU A 59 7.99 -4.08 -10.00
N VAL A 60 7.85 -5.09 -10.83
CA VAL A 60 6.69 -5.99 -10.84
C VAL A 60 7.15 -7.37 -10.44
N PHE A 61 6.42 -7.99 -9.53
CA PHE A 61 6.67 -9.36 -9.07
C PHE A 61 5.42 -10.20 -9.28
N SER A 62 5.59 -11.35 -9.88
CA SER A 62 4.48 -12.28 -10.06
C SER A 62 4.13 -13.00 -8.77
N LYS A 63 2.87 -13.41 -8.65
CA LYS A 63 2.41 -14.29 -7.56
C LYS A 63 3.30 -15.54 -7.41
N LYS A 64 3.73 -16.12 -8.53
CA LYS A 64 4.59 -17.30 -8.54
C LYS A 64 5.99 -17.05 -7.95
N GLU A 65 6.54 -15.85 -8.13
CA GLU A 65 7.82 -15.48 -7.49
C GLU A 65 7.63 -15.31 -5.99
N LEU A 66 6.54 -14.66 -5.58
CA LEU A 66 6.21 -14.45 -4.19
C LEU A 66 5.99 -15.77 -3.43
N GLU A 67 5.21 -16.70 -3.99
CA GLU A 67 4.92 -18.00 -3.38
C GLU A 67 6.16 -18.91 -3.27
N LYS A 68 7.08 -18.82 -4.23
CA LYS A 68 8.27 -19.68 -4.23
C LYS A 68 9.35 -19.21 -3.28
N GLU A 69 9.68 -17.94 -3.33
CA GLU A 69 10.85 -17.37 -2.65
C GLU A 69 10.63 -15.91 -2.23
N PRO A 70 9.77 -15.63 -1.21
CA PRO A 70 9.50 -14.26 -0.78
C PRO A 70 10.77 -13.50 -0.36
N PHE A 71 11.74 -14.17 0.26
CA PHE A 71 13.02 -13.55 0.63
C PHE A 71 13.90 -13.20 -0.58
N SER A 72 13.80 -13.95 -1.68
CA SER A 72 14.49 -13.59 -2.93
C SER A 72 13.91 -12.31 -3.52
N VAL A 73 12.59 -12.10 -3.42
CA VAL A 73 11.95 -10.85 -3.83
C VAL A 73 12.45 -9.68 -2.98
N ALA A 74 12.48 -9.82 -1.66
CA ALA A 74 13.04 -8.82 -0.77
C ALA A 74 14.51 -8.51 -1.10
N GLY A 75 15.34 -9.53 -1.35
CA GLY A 75 16.73 -9.37 -1.79
C GLY A 75 16.88 -8.57 -3.08
N LYS A 76 16.02 -8.82 -4.07
CA LYS A 76 16.01 -8.03 -5.33
C LYS A 76 15.70 -6.56 -5.08
N VAL A 77 14.74 -6.26 -4.20
CA VAL A 77 14.36 -4.90 -3.82
C VAL A 77 15.51 -4.18 -3.11
N ILE A 78 16.17 -4.85 -2.16
CA ILE A 78 17.34 -4.31 -1.44
C ILE A 78 18.46 -3.95 -2.44
N LEU A 79 18.85 -4.90 -3.29
CA LEU A 79 19.90 -4.68 -4.31
C LEU A 79 19.52 -3.57 -5.30
N TYR A 80 18.25 -3.40 -5.58
CA TYR A 80 17.77 -2.30 -6.42
C TYR A 80 17.92 -0.96 -5.72
N LEU A 81 17.47 -0.84 -4.46
CA LEU A 81 17.58 0.38 -3.65
C LEU A 81 19.03 0.79 -3.39
N GLU A 82 19.95 -0.16 -3.24
CA GLU A 82 21.40 0.11 -3.12
C GLU A 82 21.98 0.80 -4.36
N LYS A 83 21.49 0.44 -5.54
CA LYS A 83 21.94 1.02 -6.81
C LYS A 83 21.20 2.29 -7.19
N GLN A 84 19.93 2.35 -6.87
CA GLN A 84 19.02 3.42 -7.23
C GLN A 84 18.12 3.77 -6.02
N PRO A 85 18.63 4.58 -5.09
CA PRO A 85 17.87 4.98 -3.92
C PRO A 85 16.53 5.63 -4.25
N ALA A 86 15.55 5.44 -3.38
CA ALA A 86 14.24 6.07 -3.46
C ALA A 86 13.93 6.76 -2.13
N ASP A 87 13.30 7.93 -2.20
CA ASP A 87 12.84 8.67 -1.01
C ASP A 87 11.62 7.98 -0.39
N LEU A 88 10.76 7.42 -1.25
CA LEU A 88 9.56 6.70 -0.87
C LEU A 88 9.39 5.43 -1.69
N MET A 89 9.02 4.35 -1.05
CA MET A 89 8.58 3.13 -1.69
C MET A 89 7.08 2.94 -1.48
N LEU A 90 6.34 2.72 -2.56
CA LEU A 90 4.92 2.36 -2.53
C LEU A 90 4.79 0.88 -2.89
N ILE A 91 4.20 0.09 -2.02
CA ILE A 91 3.93 -1.32 -2.27
C ILE A 91 2.44 -1.48 -2.59
N GLU A 92 2.13 -1.87 -3.82
CA GLU A 92 0.81 -2.33 -4.20
C GLU A 92 0.70 -3.82 -3.89
N TRP A 93 0.12 -4.12 -2.71
CA TRP A 93 0.03 -5.48 -2.19
C TRP A 93 -1.22 -6.20 -2.68
N ASN A 94 -1.09 -7.50 -2.95
CA ASN A 94 -2.21 -8.34 -3.37
C ASN A 94 -3.20 -8.54 -2.21
N GLY A 95 -4.48 -8.24 -2.47
CA GLY A 95 -5.53 -8.26 -1.46
C GLY A 95 -5.93 -9.64 -0.95
N ILE A 96 -5.54 -10.71 -1.63
CA ILE A 96 -5.81 -12.09 -1.21
C ILE A 96 -4.59 -12.79 -0.59
N GLU A 97 -3.43 -12.13 -0.59
CA GLU A 97 -2.23 -12.66 0.06
C GLU A 97 -2.22 -12.29 1.55
N HIS A 98 -1.72 -13.19 2.38
CA HIS A 98 -1.60 -12.93 3.81
C HIS A 98 -0.63 -11.79 4.09
N PHE A 99 -1.01 -10.90 5.01
CA PHE A 99 -0.15 -9.79 5.40
C PHE A 99 1.17 -10.26 6.02
N HIS A 100 1.16 -11.40 6.68
CA HIS A 100 2.35 -12.04 7.26
C HIS A 100 3.48 -12.25 6.24
N THR A 101 3.16 -12.60 4.98
CA THR A 101 4.16 -12.74 3.92
C THR A 101 4.92 -11.43 3.68
N LEU A 102 4.22 -10.30 3.69
CA LEU A 102 4.84 -8.98 3.56
C LEU A 102 5.70 -8.64 4.79
N GLU A 103 5.22 -8.98 5.98
CA GLU A 103 5.98 -8.79 7.23
C GLU A 103 7.27 -9.61 7.21
N GLU A 104 7.22 -10.87 6.83
CA GLU A 104 8.41 -11.72 6.69
C GLU A 104 9.42 -11.13 5.70
N MET A 105 8.95 -10.61 4.57
CA MET A 105 9.80 -10.03 3.54
C MET A 105 10.51 -8.74 3.98
N PHE A 106 9.77 -7.80 4.58
CA PHE A 106 10.25 -6.44 4.79
C PHE A 106 10.45 -6.03 6.25
N LEU A 107 9.86 -6.74 7.20
CA LEU A 107 10.06 -6.47 8.63
C LEU A 107 11.07 -7.42 9.29
N SER A 108 11.54 -8.43 8.53
CA SER A 108 12.65 -9.30 8.98
C SER A 108 14.00 -8.78 8.49
N SER A 109 15.07 -9.16 9.19
CA SER A 109 16.44 -8.88 8.73
C SER A 109 16.75 -9.71 7.46
N PRO A 110 17.45 -9.14 6.45
CA PRO A 110 18.12 -7.83 6.42
C PRO A 110 17.25 -6.67 5.89
N ALA A 111 16.05 -6.93 5.38
CA ALA A 111 15.23 -5.90 4.70
C ALA A 111 14.89 -4.72 5.61
N GLN A 112 14.63 -4.94 6.89
CA GLN A 112 14.38 -3.88 7.88
C GLN A 112 15.53 -2.86 8.04
N MET A 113 16.72 -3.17 7.52
CA MET A 113 17.85 -2.25 7.56
C MET A 113 17.74 -1.16 6.49
N VAL A 114 17.02 -1.41 5.40
CA VAL A 114 16.89 -0.51 4.25
C VAL A 114 15.44 -0.07 3.98
N VAL A 115 14.47 -0.73 4.60
CA VAL A 115 13.03 -0.47 4.43
C VAL A 115 12.41 -0.13 5.79
N THR A 116 11.61 0.93 5.83
CA THR A 116 10.82 1.28 7.02
C THR A 116 9.35 1.39 6.61
N VAL A 117 8.53 0.40 6.99
CA VAL A 117 7.08 0.47 6.76
C VAL A 117 6.49 1.54 7.68
N ALA A 118 6.09 2.65 7.08
CA ALA A 118 5.60 3.82 7.79
C ALA A 118 4.07 3.91 7.78
N ARG A 119 3.41 3.31 6.79
CA ARG A 119 1.96 3.35 6.63
C ARG A 119 1.43 2.08 5.96
N LEU A 120 0.28 1.63 6.44
CA LEU A 120 -0.53 0.60 5.81
C LEU A 120 -1.92 1.14 5.48
N ILE A 121 -2.29 1.15 4.21
CA ILE A 121 -3.52 1.74 3.68
C ILE A 121 -4.36 0.63 3.05
N TYR A 122 -5.53 0.36 3.61
CA TYR A 122 -6.50 -0.55 3.01
C TYR A 122 -7.39 0.21 2.02
N VAL A 123 -7.44 -0.22 0.77
CA VAL A 123 -8.30 0.39 -0.27
C VAL A 123 -9.49 -0.49 -0.54
N ALA A 124 -10.69 0.09 -0.51
CA ALA A 124 -11.93 -0.61 -0.79
C ALA A 124 -12.78 0.11 -1.85
N ASP A 125 -13.45 -0.66 -2.70
CA ASP A 125 -14.57 -0.15 -3.49
C ASP A 125 -15.82 -0.11 -2.60
N GLY A 126 -16.44 1.07 -2.49
CA GLY A 126 -17.62 1.27 -1.64
C GLY A 126 -18.88 0.59 -2.15
N GLY A 127 -18.87 0.08 -3.37
CA GLY A 127 -19.98 -0.75 -3.91
C GLY A 127 -20.11 -2.11 -3.25
N HIS A 128 -20.28 -2.97 -2.92
CA HIS A 128 -20.30 -4.28 -2.30
C HIS A 128 -19.11 -4.56 -1.35
N MET A 129 -18.62 -3.53 -0.63
CA MET A 129 -17.43 -3.63 0.20
C MET A 129 -17.52 -4.78 1.21
N GLU A 130 -18.58 -4.81 1.99
CA GLU A 130 -18.74 -5.78 3.09
C GLU A 130 -18.82 -7.21 2.58
N SER A 131 -19.70 -7.48 1.60
CA SER A 131 -19.81 -8.83 1.03
C SER A 131 -18.49 -9.31 0.43
N ARG A 132 -17.80 -8.48 -0.33
CA ARG A 132 -16.51 -8.84 -0.92
C ARG A 132 -15.43 -9.13 0.13
N ILE A 133 -15.40 -8.37 1.22
CA ILE A 133 -14.46 -8.61 2.34
C ILE A 133 -14.81 -9.93 3.04
N MET A 134 -16.09 -10.17 3.30
CA MET A 134 -16.55 -11.42 3.93
C MET A 134 -16.23 -12.64 3.05
N ASP A 135 -16.44 -12.54 1.75
CA ASP A 135 -16.16 -13.62 0.79
C ASP A 135 -14.65 -13.92 0.68
N ALA A 136 -13.81 -12.91 0.77
CA ALA A 136 -12.36 -13.05 0.71
C ALA A 136 -11.74 -13.63 2.01
N GLY A 137 -12.42 -13.47 3.14
CA GLY A 137 -12.10 -14.13 4.40
C GLY A 137 -10.83 -13.61 5.12
N LEU A 138 -10.16 -14.52 5.82
CA LEU A 138 -9.07 -14.19 6.76
C LEU A 138 -7.94 -13.32 6.21
N PRO A 139 -7.42 -13.50 4.99
CA PRO A 139 -6.36 -12.65 4.47
C PRO A 139 -6.75 -11.17 4.48
N THR A 140 -7.97 -10.87 4.03
CA THR A 140 -8.49 -9.49 3.97
C THR A 140 -8.72 -8.91 5.35
N PHE A 141 -9.26 -9.70 6.29
CA PHE A 141 -9.43 -9.25 7.67
C PHE A 141 -8.08 -8.94 8.33
N SER A 142 -7.05 -9.75 8.10
CA SER A 142 -5.71 -9.49 8.65
C SER A 142 -5.11 -8.20 8.10
N GLN A 143 -5.33 -7.91 6.82
CA GLN A 143 -4.89 -6.67 6.20
C GLN A 143 -5.61 -5.44 6.78
N ILE A 144 -6.94 -5.52 7.00
CA ILE A 144 -7.69 -4.43 7.63
C ILE A 144 -7.24 -4.24 9.08
N ALA A 145 -7.05 -5.32 9.82
CA ALA A 145 -6.62 -5.28 11.22
C ALA A 145 -5.25 -4.60 11.40
N GLY A 146 -4.32 -4.81 10.44
CA GLY A 146 -3.00 -4.17 10.44
C GLY A 146 -2.99 -2.76 9.84
N SER A 147 -4.08 -2.27 9.25
CA SER A 147 -4.08 -1.00 8.53
C SER A 147 -4.22 0.21 9.44
N ASP A 148 -3.43 1.27 9.17
CA ASP A 148 -3.55 2.58 9.82
C ASP A 148 -4.82 3.30 9.37
N CYS A 149 -5.19 3.12 8.10
CA CYS A 149 -6.41 3.69 7.56
C CYS A 149 -7.02 2.86 6.44
N ALA A 150 -8.30 3.12 6.19
CA ALA A 150 -9.02 2.66 5.00
C ALA A 150 -9.37 3.85 4.10
N TYR A 151 -9.11 3.68 2.80
CA TYR A 151 -9.54 4.61 1.76
C TYR A 151 -10.62 3.97 0.91
N ILE A 152 -11.85 4.48 1.01
CA ILE A 152 -13.02 3.94 0.31
C ILE A 152 -13.25 4.74 -0.97
N ARG A 153 -13.07 4.10 -2.12
CA ARG A 153 -13.47 4.65 -3.42
C ARG A 153 -14.99 4.58 -3.54
N THR A 154 -15.65 5.71 -3.58
CA THR A 154 -17.12 5.76 -3.71
C THR A 154 -17.58 7.01 -4.44
N LYS A 155 -18.63 6.84 -5.25
CA LYS A 155 -19.34 7.95 -5.93
C LYS A 155 -20.46 8.52 -5.04
N SER A 156 -20.92 7.77 -4.03
CA SER A 156 -22.03 8.13 -3.18
C SER A 156 -21.59 8.39 -1.75
N ARG A 157 -22.17 9.39 -1.13
CA ARG A 157 -22.03 9.65 0.31
C ARG A 157 -22.97 8.80 1.18
N HIS A 158 -23.95 8.13 0.56
CA HIS A 158 -24.85 7.23 1.26
C HIS A 158 -24.05 6.03 1.83
N SER A 159 -24.56 5.45 2.90
CA SER A 159 -23.96 4.30 3.61
C SER A 159 -22.52 4.53 4.10
N ARG A 160 -22.10 5.80 4.27
CA ARG A 160 -20.77 6.11 4.83
C ARG A 160 -20.64 5.61 6.28
N SER A 161 -21.70 5.78 7.08
CA SER A 161 -21.72 5.35 8.49
C SER A 161 -21.58 3.85 8.59
N GLU A 162 -22.41 3.10 7.86
CA GLU A 162 -22.40 1.63 7.84
C GLU A 162 -21.03 1.06 7.46
N ARG A 163 -20.44 1.56 6.37
CA ARG A 163 -19.09 1.14 5.93
C ARG A 163 -18.03 1.43 6.99
N LYS A 164 -18.14 2.58 7.65
CA LYS A 164 -17.24 2.96 8.72
C LYS A 164 -17.43 2.02 9.93
N GLU A 165 -18.65 1.74 10.34
CA GLU A 165 -18.97 0.82 11.42
C GLU A 165 -18.44 -0.59 11.14
N PHE A 166 -18.63 -1.09 9.92
CA PHE A 166 -18.08 -2.38 9.50
C PHE A 166 -16.54 -2.42 9.62
N LEU A 167 -15.83 -1.42 9.07
CA LEU A 167 -14.39 -1.37 9.19
C LEU A 167 -13.90 -1.24 10.63
N HIS A 168 -14.62 -0.46 11.46
CA HIS A 168 -14.32 -0.35 12.89
C HIS A 168 -14.60 -1.64 13.67
N SER A 169 -15.52 -2.49 13.21
CA SER A 169 -15.70 -3.82 13.79
C SER A 169 -14.52 -4.74 13.52
N CYS A 170 -13.82 -4.55 12.38
CA CYS A 170 -12.62 -5.31 12.03
C CYS A 170 -11.35 -4.72 12.69
N ASN A 171 -11.28 -3.38 12.79
CA ASN A 171 -10.17 -2.66 13.41
C ASN A 171 -10.70 -1.37 14.08
N PRO A 172 -10.91 -1.36 15.41
CA PRO A 172 -11.45 -0.19 16.11
C PRO A 172 -10.60 1.08 15.99
N GLY A 173 -9.31 0.96 15.71
CA GLY A 173 -8.39 2.08 15.57
C GLY A 173 -8.27 2.64 14.15
N ILE A 174 -8.87 2.00 13.16
CA ILE A 174 -8.70 2.37 11.75
C ILE A 174 -9.32 3.74 11.44
N LYS A 175 -8.56 4.60 10.77
CA LYS A 175 -9.08 5.87 10.27
C LYS A 175 -9.74 5.66 8.92
N VAL A 176 -10.98 6.08 8.76
CA VAL A 176 -11.74 5.82 7.52
C VAL A 176 -11.94 7.11 6.73
N TYR A 177 -11.44 7.10 5.50
CA TYR A 177 -11.57 8.15 4.50
C TYR A 177 -12.33 7.64 3.28
N THR A 178 -13.02 8.55 2.62
CA THR A 178 -13.65 8.28 1.32
C THR A 178 -13.00 9.12 0.23
N SER A 179 -13.28 8.83 -1.02
CA SER A 179 -12.84 9.66 -2.16
C SER A 179 -13.30 11.13 -2.04
N HIS A 180 -14.33 11.41 -1.23
CA HIS A 180 -14.80 12.78 -0.93
C HIS A 180 -13.98 13.48 0.16
N ASP A 181 -13.20 12.73 0.95
CA ASP A 181 -12.39 13.25 2.05
C ASP A 181 -10.92 13.47 1.65
N TRP A 182 -10.63 13.53 0.35
CA TRP A 182 -9.26 13.59 -0.17
C TRP A 182 -8.37 14.64 0.52
N LYS A 183 -8.90 15.85 0.75
CA LYS A 183 -8.15 16.92 1.42
C LYS A 183 -7.76 16.57 2.86
N HIS A 184 -8.60 15.83 3.59
CA HIS A 184 -8.30 15.37 4.93
C HIS A 184 -7.30 14.23 4.91
N PHE A 185 -7.54 13.23 4.04
CA PHE A 185 -6.64 12.11 3.85
C PHE A 185 -5.21 12.60 3.57
N ARG A 186 -5.01 13.42 2.53
CA ARG A 186 -3.69 13.91 2.18
C ARG A 186 -3.03 14.73 3.29
N ARG A 187 -3.76 15.62 3.97
CA ARG A 187 -3.19 16.45 5.05
C ARG A 187 -2.65 15.61 6.20
N GLU A 188 -3.30 14.51 6.52
CA GLU A 188 -2.90 13.66 7.62
C GLU A 188 -1.74 12.74 7.24
N PHE A 189 -1.69 12.29 6.00
CA PHE A 189 -0.65 11.39 5.52
C PHE A 189 0.63 12.11 5.09
N PHE A 190 0.53 13.31 4.53
CA PHE A 190 1.67 14.11 4.07
C PHE A 190 2.14 15.17 5.08
N ALA A 191 1.50 15.30 6.24
CA ALA A 191 1.99 16.17 7.32
C ALA A 191 3.31 15.66 7.95
N VAL A 192 3.66 14.40 7.75
CA VAL A 192 4.96 13.86 8.12
C VAL A 192 5.93 14.20 7.00
N LYS A 193 6.65 15.31 7.15
CA LYS A 193 7.78 15.61 6.27
C LYS A 193 8.80 14.50 6.43
N PHE A 194 9.19 13.88 5.32
CA PHE A 194 10.32 12.98 5.26
C PHE A 194 11.60 13.81 5.53
N TYR A 195 12.15 13.72 6.73
CA TYR A 195 13.44 14.31 7.12
C TYR A 195 14.49 13.20 7.18
#